data_3d1fc6eb33afbfa18ef2721d7a177d79
#
_entry.id   3d1fc6eb33afbfa18ef2721d7a177d79
#
_cell.length_a   1.000
_cell.length_b   1.000
_cell.length_c   1.000
_cell.angle_alpha   90.00
_cell.angle_beta   90.00
_cell.angle_gamma   90.00
#
_symmetry.space_group_name_H-M   'P 1'
#
loop_
_entity.id
_entity.type
_entity.pdbx_description
1 polymer ?
#
loop_
_entity_poly.entity_id
_entity_poly.type
_entity_poly.pdbx_seq_one_letter_code
_entity_poly.pdbx_strand_id
1 'polypeptide(L)'
;YEISECLVGSEMCIRDSDTKYMKPDGGIIKEIYAIGLPAIIAQALMSIMVYVMNLILKFSPSAQTAYGLFYKVQQFVLFLAFGLRDAITPIIAFSYGMHSKKRIKDGIRYGLLYTIVLMVIGVAITEIFPGEFAALFNAGASREYFIGAMRIISISFIFAGINVAYQGIYQALDGGMESLVISLLRQLIIILPLAGIFSFFVRGGHIGVSLKMEYSL
;
A
#
# COMPACT_ATOMS: atom_id res chain seq x y z
N TYR A 1 -11.52 6.64 33.14
CA TYR A 1 -11.89 5.23 33.43
C TYR A 1 -12.93 4.73 32.42
N GLU A 2 -13.90 5.57 31.97
CA GLU A 2 -14.98 5.16 31.06
C GLU A 2 -14.53 4.93 29.60
N ILE A 3 -13.46 5.60 29.16
CA ILE A 3 -12.98 5.50 27.77
C ILE A 3 -12.26 4.18 27.50
N SER A 4 -11.64 3.55 28.52
CA SER A 4 -10.93 2.27 28.34
C SER A 4 -11.90 1.09 28.21
N GLU A 5 -13.07 1.15 28.80
CA GLU A 5 -14.12 0.15 28.65
C GLU A 5 -14.79 0.22 27.26
N CYS A 6 -14.93 1.41 26.67
CA CYS A 6 -15.43 1.60 25.31
C CYS A 6 -14.49 1.05 24.24
N LEU A 7 -13.17 1.01 24.49
CA LEU A 7 -12.19 0.46 23.52
C LEU A 7 -12.13 -1.07 23.52
N VAL A 8 -12.59 -1.73 24.59
CA VAL A 8 -12.58 -3.19 24.73
C VAL A 8 -13.92 -3.81 24.28
N GLY A 9 -15.00 -3.04 24.22
CA GLY A 9 -16.32 -3.51 23.83
C GLY A 9 -17.00 -2.58 22.84
N SER A 10 -16.65 -2.65 21.56
CA SER A 10 -17.33 -1.90 20.49
C SER A 10 -18.87 -2.10 20.52
N GLU A 11 -19.35 -3.22 21.00
CA GLU A 11 -20.77 -3.51 21.15
C GLU A 11 -21.43 -2.70 22.26
N MET A 12 -20.72 -2.31 23.33
CA MET A 12 -21.26 -1.48 24.41
C MET A 12 -21.50 -0.05 23.96
N CYS A 13 -20.58 0.53 23.18
CA CYS A 13 -20.74 1.88 22.64
C CYS A 13 -21.88 2.00 21.63
N ILE A 14 -22.17 0.91 20.90
CA ILE A 14 -23.30 0.85 19.95
C ILE A 14 -24.65 0.75 20.69
N ARG A 15 -24.68 0.08 21.84
CA ARG A 15 -25.90 -0.15 22.61
C ARG A 15 -26.47 1.13 23.25
N ASP A 16 -25.58 2.08 23.58
CA ASP A 16 -25.96 3.37 24.15
C ASP A 16 -26.20 4.45 23.08
N SER A 17 -26.05 4.13 21.80
CA SER A 17 -26.34 5.04 20.69
C SER A 17 -27.85 5.11 20.45
N ASP A 18 -28.50 6.11 21.03
CA ASP A 18 -29.90 6.41 20.77
C ASP A 18 -30.04 7.16 19.44
N THR A 19 -30.74 6.56 18.48
CA THR A 19 -31.02 7.15 17.16
C THR A 19 -31.65 8.52 17.22
N LYS A 20 -32.24 8.88 18.35
CA LYS A 20 -32.82 10.21 18.63
C LYS A 20 -31.79 11.36 18.55
N TYR A 21 -30.51 11.05 18.80
CA TYR A 21 -29.42 12.02 18.79
C TYR A 21 -28.65 12.03 17.44
N MET A 22 -29.00 11.17 16.48
CA MET A 22 -28.40 11.16 15.13
C MET A 22 -28.91 12.35 14.29
N LYS A 23 -28.59 13.56 14.72
CA LYS A 23 -28.80 14.75 13.89
C LYS A 23 -27.51 15.04 13.11
N PRO A 24 -27.56 15.17 11.77
CA PRO A 24 -26.40 15.53 10.99
C PRO A 24 -25.94 16.96 11.38
N ASP A 25 -24.74 17.05 11.94
CA ASP A 25 -24.07 18.31 12.21
C ASP A 25 -23.12 18.64 11.05
N GLY A 26 -23.35 19.76 10.37
CA GLY A 26 -22.56 20.20 9.24
C GLY A 26 -21.08 20.47 9.59
N GLY A 27 -20.79 20.86 10.83
CA GLY A 27 -19.43 21.06 11.32
C GLY A 27 -18.67 19.74 11.38
N ILE A 28 -19.25 18.74 12.05
CA ILE A 28 -18.67 17.40 12.18
C ILE A 28 -18.51 16.73 10.82
N ILE A 29 -19.51 16.84 9.94
CA ILE A 29 -19.44 16.30 8.58
C ILE A 29 -18.28 16.92 7.82
N LYS A 30 -18.08 18.22 7.90
CA LYS A 30 -16.96 18.91 7.24
C LYS A 30 -15.61 18.42 7.74
N GLU A 31 -15.44 18.20 9.02
CA GLU A 31 -14.21 17.66 9.60
C GLU A 31 -13.93 16.22 9.12
N ILE A 32 -14.96 15.36 9.11
CA ILE A 32 -14.87 14.00 8.59
C ILE A 32 -14.42 14.00 7.13
N TYR A 33 -15.02 14.85 6.29
CA TYR A 33 -14.63 14.93 4.88
C TYR A 33 -13.28 15.60 4.67
N ALA A 34 -12.85 16.52 5.52
CA ALA A 34 -11.53 17.15 5.41
C ALA A 34 -10.38 16.13 5.56
N ILE A 35 -10.55 15.10 6.40
CA ILE A 35 -9.57 14.04 6.60
C ILE A 35 -9.87 12.85 5.68
N GLY A 36 -11.13 12.46 5.55
CA GLY A 36 -11.56 11.28 4.82
C GLY A 36 -11.40 11.40 3.30
N LEU A 37 -11.69 12.55 2.71
CA LEU A 37 -11.62 12.74 1.27
C LEU A 37 -10.19 12.58 0.73
N PRO A 38 -9.14 13.19 1.32
CA PRO A 38 -7.76 12.93 0.95
C PRO A 38 -7.37 11.45 1.06
N ALA A 39 -7.84 10.75 2.09
CA ALA A 39 -7.58 9.33 2.28
C ALA A 39 -8.24 8.47 1.21
N ILE A 40 -9.49 8.76 0.83
CA ILE A 40 -10.21 8.07 -0.26
C ILE A 40 -9.49 8.30 -1.60
N ILE A 41 -9.08 9.53 -1.90
CA ILE A 41 -8.33 9.85 -3.12
C ILE A 41 -7.00 9.09 -3.14
N ALA A 42 -6.25 9.08 -2.03
CA ALA A 42 -5.00 8.33 -1.91
C ALA A 42 -5.19 6.83 -2.17
N GLN A 43 -6.30 6.25 -1.71
CA GLN A 43 -6.63 4.85 -1.95
C GLN A 43 -7.06 4.60 -3.41
N ALA A 44 -7.84 5.49 -4.01
CA ALA A 44 -8.23 5.41 -5.41
C ALA A 44 -7.04 5.48 -6.37
N LEU A 45 -5.98 6.23 -6.01
CA LEU A 45 -4.74 6.31 -6.79
C LEU A 45 -4.05 4.95 -6.94
N MET A 46 -4.19 4.03 -5.98
CA MET A 46 -3.66 2.67 -6.11
C MET A 46 -4.34 1.93 -7.27
N SER A 47 -5.65 2.06 -7.40
CA SER A 47 -6.39 1.43 -8.50
C SER A 47 -6.02 2.03 -9.86
N ILE A 48 -5.86 3.35 -9.92
CA ILE A 48 -5.40 4.06 -11.13
C ILE A 48 -4.00 3.59 -11.53
N MET A 49 -3.09 3.47 -10.56
CA MET A 49 -1.73 2.97 -10.80
C MET A 49 -1.75 1.57 -11.42
N VAL A 50 -2.53 0.64 -10.85
CA VAL A 50 -2.65 -0.72 -11.37
C VAL A 50 -3.21 -0.72 -12.79
N TYR A 51 -4.22 0.10 -13.07
CA TYR A 51 -4.80 0.22 -14.41
C TYR A 51 -3.77 0.72 -15.43
N VAL A 52 -3.05 1.79 -15.11
CA VAL A 52 -2.02 2.35 -16.00
C VAL A 52 -0.85 1.38 -16.20
N MET A 53 -0.42 0.67 -15.14
CA MET A 53 0.61 -0.37 -15.26
C MET A 53 0.17 -1.50 -16.21
N ASN A 54 -1.08 -1.93 -16.16
CA ASN A 54 -1.60 -2.92 -17.10
C ASN A 54 -1.64 -2.40 -18.55
N LEU A 55 -1.91 -1.10 -18.77
CA LEU A 55 -1.81 -0.49 -20.09
C LEU A 55 -0.37 -0.45 -20.61
N ILE A 56 0.59 -0.11 -19.73
CA ILE A 56 2.02 -0.08 -20.07
C ILE A 56 2.51 -1.48 -20.47
N LEU A 57 2.08 -2.53 -19.74
CA LEU A 57 2.49 -3.92 -19.96
C LEU A 57 1.69 -4.65 -21.05
N LYS A 58 0.71 -4.00 -21.67
CA LYS A 58 -0.17 -4.61 -22.69
C LYS A 58 0.59 -5.21 -23.89
N PHE A 59 1.82 -4.78 -24.16
CA PHE A 59 2.66 -5.30 -25.23
C PHE A 59 3.15 -6.74 -24.99
N SER A 60 3.16 -7.24 -23.76
CA SER A 60 3.59 -8.59 -23.39
C SER A 60 2.57 -9.25 -22.46
N PRO A 61 1.71 -10.15 -22.95
CA PRO A 61 0.72 -10.85 -22.12
C PRO A 61 1.34 -11.63 -20.95
N SER A 62 2.52 -12.22 -21.15
CA SER A 62 3.24 -12.93 -20.12
C SER A 62 3.73 -12.00 -19.00
N ALA A 63 4.23 -10.81 -19.34
CA ALA A 63 4.64 -9.82 -18.36
C ALA A 63 3.44 -9.23 -17.62
N GLN A 64 2.32 -9.00 -18.31
CA GLN A 64 1.08 -8.54 -17.70
C GLN A 64 0.53 -9.56 -16.69
N THR A 65 0.52 -10.83 -17.06
CA THR A 65 0.10 -11.92 -16.15
C THR A 65 1.03 -12.02 -14.95
N ALA A 66 2.35 -12.00 -15.16
CA ALA A 66 3.34 -12.03 -14.09
C ALA A 66 3.18 -10.84 -13.12
N TYR A 67 2.93 -9.65 -13.65
CA TYR A 67 2.66 -8.46 -12.82
C TYR A 67 1.38 -8.62 -11.99
N GLY A 68 0.31 -9.12 -12.59
CA GLY A 68 -0.96 -9.36 -11.89
C GLY A 68 -0.82 -10.37 -10.73
N LEU A 69 -0.03 -11.43 -10.94
CA LEU A 69 0.27 -12.42 -9.89
C LEU A 69 1.17 -11.83 -8.80
N PHE A 70 2.22 -11.10 -9.20
CA PHE A 70 3.09 -10.38 -8.28
C PHE A 70 2.30 -9.40 -7.41
N TYR A 71 1.39 -8.62 -8.02
CA TYR A 71 0.56 -7.66 -7.30
C TYR A 71 -0.31 -8.31 -6.23
N LYS A 72 -0.82 -9.52 -6.45
CA LYS A 72 -1.56 -10.29 -5.44
C LYS A 72 -0.68 -10.65 -4.23
N VAL A 73 0.55 -11.10 -4.47
CA VAL A 73 1.52 -11.39 -3.39
C VAL A 73 1.88 -10.11 -2.64
N GLN A 74 2.15 -9.03 -3.37
CA GLN A 74 2.44 -7.72 -2.78
C GLN A 74 1.30 -7.24 -1.87
N GLN A 75 0.05 -7.35 -2.32
CA GLN A 75 -1.10 -6.96 -1.52
C GLN A 75 -1.20 -7.79 -0.24
N PHE A 76 -0.94 -9.09 -0.31
CA PHE A 76 -0.95 -9.94 0.87
C PHE A 76 0.09 -9.49 1.91
N VAL A 77 1.30 -9.18 1.49
CA VAL A 77 2.36 -8.65 2.38
C VAL A 77 1.99 -7.26 2.91
N LEU A 78 1.44 -6.39 2.06
CA LEU A 78 1.04 -5.04 2.46
C LEU A 78 -0.17 -5.01 3.40
N PHE A 79 -1.04 -6.02 3.41
CA PHE A 79 -2.13 -6.09 4.38
C PHE A 79 -1.62 -6.07 5.83
N LEU A 80 -0.46 -6.67 6.09
CA LEU A 80 0.18 -6.59 7.41
C LEU A 80 0.57 -5.16 7.75
N ALA A 81 1.11 -4.40 6.79
CA ALA A 81 1.45 -3.00 6.98
C ALA A 81 0.21 -2.12 7.18
N PHE A 82 -0.86 -2.36 6.42
CA PHE A 82 -2.13 -1.65 6.59
C PHE A 82 -2.76 -1.93 7.95
N GLY A 83 -2.81 -3.20 8.38
CA GLY A 83 -3.32 -3.56 9.69
C GLY A 83 -2.55 -2.89 10.83
N LEU A 84 -1.21 -2.86 10.73
CA LEU A 84 -0.38 -2.20 11.72
C LEU A 84 -0.56 -0.67 11.71
N ARG A 85 -0.66 -0.06 10.52
CA ARG A 85 -1.00 1.36 10.37
C ARG A 85 -2.32 1.68 11.08
N ASP A 86 -3.36 0.89 10.83
CA ASP A 86 -4.70 1.12 11.38
C ASP A 86 -4.73 0.91 12.90
N ALA A 87 -3.86 0.04 13.44
CA ALA A 87 -3.68 -0.13 14.88
C ALA A 87 -2.92 1.05 15.53
N ILE A 88 -1.93 1.61 14.86
CA ILE A 88 -1.08 2.68 15.41
C ILE A 88 -1.76 4.05 15.29
N THR A 89 -2.53 4.28 14.24
CA THR A 89 -3.20 5.57 13.97
C THR A 89 -4.01 6.07 15.17
N PRO A 90 -4.92 5.30 15.80
CA PRO A 90 -5.70 5.78 16.95
C PRO A 90 -4.82 6.05 18.20
N ILE A 91 -3.73 5.29 18.39
CA ILE A 91 -2.80 5.49 19.51
C ILE A 91 -2.09 6.84 19.38
N ILE A 92 -1.64 7.18 18.18
CA ILE A 92 -0.97 8.45 17.91
C ILE A 92 -1.98 9.60 18.00
N ALA A 93 -3.17 9.47 17.40
CA ALA A 93 -4.22 10.48 17.43
C ALA A 93 -4.66 10.81 18.86
N PHE A 94 -4.87 9.79 19.70
CA PHE A 94 -5.18 9.99 21.13
C PHE A 94 -4.04 10.70 21.87
N SER A 95 -2.80 10.30 21.61
CA SER A 95 -1.62 10.92 22.21
C SER A 95 -1.42 12.36 21.76
N TYR A 96 -1.85 12.67 20.53
CA TYR A 96 -1.85 14.03 19.96
C TYR A 96 -2.90 14.91 20.67
N GLY A 97 -4.12 14.42 20.86
CA GLY A 97 -5.16 15.12 21.60
C GLY A 97 -4.78 15.40 23.06
N MET A 98 -4.00 14.52 23.70
CA MET A 98 -3.45 14.74 25.03
C MET A 98 -2.22 15.66 25.07
N HIS A 99 -1.77 16.19 23.96
CA HIS A 99 -0.55 16.99 23.82
C HIS A 99 0.74 16.32 24.39
N SER A 100 0.78 14.99 24.43
CA SER A 100 1.89 14.22 25.00
C SER A 100 2.96 13.94 23.96
N LYS A 101 3.91 14.86 23.78
CA LYS A 101 5.03 14.73 22.82
C LYS A 101 5.84 13.43 22.97
N LYS A 102 6.01 12.95 24.21
CA LYS A 102 6.74 11.70 24.48
C LYS A 102 6.00 10.49 23.90
N ARG A 103 4.70 10.37 24.18
CA ARG A 103 3.87 9.26 23.67
C ARG A 103 3.74 9.25 22.16
N ILE A 104 3.62 10.44 21.53
CA ILE A 104 3.62 10.56 20.07
C ILE A 104 4.93 10.02 19.49
N LYS A 105 6.08 10.48 20.03
CA LYS A 105 7.40 10.04 19.58
C LYS A 105 7.62 8.54 19.74
N ASP A 106 7.21 8.00 20.87
CA ASP A 106 7.31 6.56 21.16
C ASP A 106 6.38 5.76 20.21
N GLY A 107 5.16 6.21 20.01
CA GLY A 107 4.20 5.60 19.06
C GLY A 107 4.73 5.57 17.62
N ILE A 108 5.30 6.67 17.15
CA ILE A 108 5.93 6.74 15.82
C ILE A 108 7.14 5.79 15.75
N ARG A 109 8.03 5.83 16.74
CA ARG A 109 9.24 5.01 16.74
C ARG A 109 8.93 3.51 16.75
N TYR A 110 8.08 3.06 17.67
CA TYR A 110 7.71 1.64 17.76
C TYR A 110 6.84 1.21 16.57
N GLY A 111 5.94 2.07 16.11
CA GLY A 111 5.13 1.81 14.94
C GLY A 111 5.98 1.57 13.68
N LEU A 112 6.94 2.44 13.41
CA LEU A 112 7.88 2.27 12.31
C LEU A 112 8.75 1.02 12.49
N LEU A 113 9.26 0.77 13.70
CA LEU A 113 10.08 -0.40 13.99
C LEU A 113 9.32 -1.70 13.69
N TYR A 114 8.11 -1.85 14.20
CA TYR A 114 7.28 -3.03 13.93
C TYR A 114 6.93 -3.17 12.46
N THR A 115 6.64 -2.06 11.78
CA THR A 115 6.38 -2.09 10.33
C THR A 115 7.60 -2.59 9.56
N ILE A 116 8.80 -2.08 9.86
CA ILE A 116 10.03 -2.51 9.20
C ILE A 116 10.29 -4.00 9.47
N VAL A 117 10.16 -4.46 10.72
CA VAL A 117 10.35 -5.88 11.07
C VAL A 117 9.39 -6.78 10.29
N LEU A 118 8.10 -6.42 10.24
CA LEU A 118 7.11 -7.18 9.49
C LEU A 118 7.39 -7.18 7.98
N MET A 119 7.83 -6.05 7.42
CA MET A 119 8.18 -5.98 6.01
C MET A 119 9.43 -6.80 5.68
N VAL A 120 10.44 -6.80 6.55
CA VAL A 120 11.65 -7.63 6.38
C VAL A 120 11.27 -9.12 6.41
N ILE A 121 10.39 -9.53 7.33
CA ILE A 121 9.87 -10.91 7.36
C ILE A 121 9.10 -11.22 6.05
N GLY A 122 8.24 -10.32 5.60
CA GLY A 122 7.50 -10.47 4.33
C GLY A 122 8.45 -10.62 3.14
N VAL A 123 9.48 -9.79 3.04
CA VAL A 123 10.52 -9.90 2.00
C VAL A 123 11.26 -11.24 2.11
N ALA A 124 11.67 -11.65 3.30
CA ALA A 124 12.35 -12.92 3.48
C ALA A 124 11.50 -14.12 3.01
N ILE A 125 10.21 -14.13 3.33
CA ILE A 125 9.28 -15.17 2.87
C ILE A 125 9.18 -15.17 1.34
N THR A 126 9.05 -14.00 0.72
CA THR A 126 8.90 -13.89 -0.75
C THR A 126 10.19 -14.23 -1.49
N GLU A 127 11.37 -14.00 -0.89
CA GLU A 127 12.68 -14.34 -1.47
C GLU A 127 13.05 -15.81 -1.29
N ILE A 128 12.63 -16.43 -0.18
CA ILE A 128 12.93 -17.84 0.10
C ILE A 128 12.02 -18.77 -0.71
N PHE A 129 10.74 -18.39 -0.87
CA PHE A 129 9.71 -19.25 -1.46
C PHE A 129 9.09 -18.71 -2.78
N PRO A 130 9.85 -18.11 -3.72
CA PRO A 130 9.27 -17.56 -4.94
C PRO A 130 8.71 -18.65 -5.86
N GLY A 131 9.31 -19.85 -5.84
CA GLY A 131 8.86 -20.99 -6.62
C GLY A 131 7.53 -21.57 -6.16
N GLU A 132 7.32 -21.64 -4.86
CA GLU A 132 6.06 -22.09 -4.23
C GLU A 132 4.92 -21.11 -4.50
N PHE A 133 5.19 -19.80 -4.43
CA PHE A 133 4.21 -18.79 -4.84
C PHE A 133 3.86 -18.92 -6.33
N ALA A 134 4.83 -19.16 -7.20
CA ALA A 134 4.59 -19.39 -8.62
C ALA A 134 3.72 -20.64 -8.86
N ALA A 135 3.92 -21.70 -8.08
CA ALA A 135 3.10 -22.92 -8.13
C ALA A 135 1.69 -22.68 -7.57
N LEU A 136 1.60 -22.01 -6.41
CA LEU A 136 0.31 -21.69 -5.75
C LEU A 136 -0.61 -20.85 -6.66
N PHE A 137 -0.04 -19.90 -7.37
CA PHE A 137 -0.79 -19.04 -8.28
C PHE A 137 -0.89 -19.57 -9.72
N ASN A 138 -0.40 -20.77 -9.97
CA ASN A 138 -0.46 -21.44 -11.27
C ASN A 138 0.11 -20.57 -12.41
N ALA A 139 1.30 -20.02 -12.20
CA ALA A 139 1.92 -19.04 -13.08
C ALA A 139 2.22 -19.55 -14.51
N GLY A 140 2.18 -20.88 -14.74
CA GLY A 140 2.29 -21.49 -16.05
C GLY A 140 3.50 -20.99 -16.86
N ALA A 141 3.27 -20.54 -18.09
CA ALA A 141 4.29 -20.00 -18.98
C ALA A 141 4.95 -18.68 -18.48
N SER A 142 4.32 -17.98 -17.53
CA SER A 142 4.83 -16.73 -16.95
C SER A 142 5.70 -16.94 -15.70
N ARG A 143 6.01 -18.20 -15.33
CA ARG A 143 6.71 -18.55 -14.09
C ARG A 143 8.08 -17.87 -13.96
N GLU A 144 8.87 -17.88 -15.00
CA GLU A 144 10.22 -17.27 -14.99
C GLU A 144 10.15 -15.76 -14.81
N TYR A 145 9.24 -15.10 -15.53
CA TYR A 145 9.00 -13.66 -15.38
C TYR A 145 8.52 -13.30 -13.97
N PHE A 146 7.65 -14.15 -13.40
CA PHE A 146 7.13 -13.96 -12.05
C PHE A 146 8.24 -14.10 -10.99
N ILE A 147 9.06 -15.15 -11.05
CA ILE A 147 10.16 -15.36 -10.10
C ILE A 147 11.20 -14.24 -10.22
N GLY A 148 11.54 -13.82 -11.44
CA GLY A 148 12.45 -12.69 -11.67
C GLY A 148 11.90 -11.38 -11.11
N ALA A 149 10.63 -11.10 -11.34
CA ALA A 149 9.94 -9.94 -10.79
C ALA A 149 9.93 -9.97 -9.25
N MET A 150 9.61 -11.12 -8.64
CA MET A 150 9.60 -11.29 -7.19
C MET A 150 10.95 -10.92 -6.57
N ARG A 151 12.06 -11.45 -7.07
CA ARG A 151 13.40 -11.20 -6.53
C ARG A 151 13.86 -9.75 -6.63
N ILE A 152 13.47 -9.04 -7.71
CA ILE A 152 13.89 -7.65 -7.91
C ILE A 152 13.00 -6.70 -7.12
N ILE A 153 11.67 -6.94 -7.13
CA ILE A 153 10.69 -5.95 -6.65
C ILE A 153 10.38 -6.15 -5.16
N SER A 154 10.58 -7.36 -4.58
CA SER A 154 10.30 -7.64 -3.16
C SER A 154 11.04 -6.70 -2.21
N ILE A 155 12.26 -6.27 -2.53
CA ILE A 155 13.02 -5.29 -1.74
C ILE A 155 12.23 -3.97 -1.59
N SER A 156 11.43 -3.61 -2.59
CA SER A 156 10.59 -2.41 -2.54
C SER A 156 9.49 -2.48 -1.48
N PHE A 157 9.14 -3.67 -0.96
CA PHE A 157 8.12 -3.84 0.06
C PHE A 157 8.48 -3.12 1.37
N ILE A 158 9.76 -3.08 1.73
CA ILE A 158 10.23 -2.36 2.92
C ILE A 158 9.90 -0.87 2.78
N PHE A 159 10.24 -0.27 1.64
CA PHE A 159 9.96 1.14 1.38
C PHE A 159 8.45 1.40 1.28
N ALA A 160 7.69 0.48 0.69
CA ALA A 160 6.23 0.57 0.61
C ALA A 160 5.59 0.53 2.00
N GLY A 161 6.05 -0.38 2.88
CA GLY A 161 5.58 -0.49 4.26
C GLY A 161 5.88 0.76 5.08
N ILE A 162 7.09 1.29 4.99
CA ILE A 162 7.47 2.55 5.63
C ILE A 162 6.56 3.70 5.16
N ASN A 163 6.30 3.78 3.87
CA ASN A 163 5.42 4.80 3.30
C ASN A 163 3.98 4.67 3.82
N VAL A 164 3.45 3.44 3.92
CA VAL A 164 2.12 3.16 4.49
C VAL A 164 2.07 3.59 5.97
N ALA A 165 3.11 3.31 6.75
CA ALA A 165 3.19 3.73 8.14
C ALA A 165 3.20 5.27 8.29
N TYR A 166 4.02 5.97 7.50
CA TYR A 166 4.03 7.45 7.49
C TYR A 166 2.69 8.04 7.07
N GLN A 167 2.02 7.43 6.10
CA GLN A 167 0.68 7.85 5.68
C GLN A 167 -0.31 7.82 6.87
N GLY A 168 -0.29 6.76 7.68
CA GLY A 168 -1.12 6.67 8.89
C GLY A 168 -0.71 7.68 9.98
N ILE A 169 0.59 7.90 10.17
CA ILE A 169 1.12 8.88 11.12
C ILE A 169 0.63 10.29 10.77
N TYR A 170 0.73 10.71 9.50
CA TYR A 170 0.25 12.02 9.06
C TYR A 170 -1.26 12.16 9.24
N GLN A 171 -2.04 11.12 8.89
CA GLN A 171 -3.49 11.09 9.14
C GLN A 171 -3.83 11.22 10.63
N ALA A 172 -3.07 10.58 11.51
CA ALA A 172 -3.26 10.65 12.95
C ALA A 172 -2.92 12.04 13.56
N LEU A 173 -2.07 12.80 12.88
CA LEU A 173 -1.65 14.16 13.27
C LEU A 173 -2.44 15.26 12.56
N ASP A 174 -3.62 14.93 12.01
CA ASP A 174 -4.48 15.84 11.23
C ASP A 174 -3.86 16.31 9.89
N GLY A 175 -2.84 15.61 9.42
CA GLY A 175 -2.14 15.89 8.16
C GLY A 175 -2.71 15.09 6.98
N GLY A 176 -4.02 15.19 6.72
CA GLY A 176 -4.67 14.46 5.62
C GLY A 176 -4.13 14.84 4.23
N MET A 177 -3.84 16.12 4.02
CA MET A 177 -3.30 16.63 2.74
C MET A 177 -1.86 16.20 2.52
N GLU A 178 -1.02 16.20 3.55
CA GLU A 178 0.36 15.73 3.49
C GLU A 178 0.41 14.24 3.14
N SER A 179 -0.47 13.44 3.74
CA SER A 179 -0.64 12.02 3.42
C SER A 179 -1.02 11.81 1.94
N LEU A 180 -1.92 12.64 1.39
CA LEU A 180 -2.32 12.61 -0.01
C LEU A 180 -1.14 12.96 -0.92
N VAL A 181 -0.39 14.03 -0.62
CA VAL A 181 0.77 14.47 -1.41
C VAL A 181 1.83 13.36 -1.48
N ILE A 182 2.14 12.72 -0.35
CA ILE A 182 3.09 11.60 -0.31
C ILE A 182 2.61 10.44 -1.21
N SER A 183 1.32 10.14 -1.18
CA SER A 183 0.73 9.08 -2.02
C SER A 183 0.78 9.43 -3.51
N LEU A 184 0.49 10.68 -3.87
CA LEU A 184 0.58 11.18 -5.25
C LEU A 184 2.01 11.11 -5.78
N LEU A 185 2.98 11.64 -5.02
CA LEU A 185 4.40 11.61 -5.38
C LEU A 185 4.86 10.19 -5.64
N ARG A 186 4.58 9.27 -4.73
CA ARG A 186 4.99 7.88 -4.86
C ARG A 186 4.37 7.21 -6.09
N GLN A 187 3.05 7.29 -6.24
CA GLN A 187 2.33 6.45 -7.20
C GLN A 187 2.33 7.05 -8.61
N LEU A 188 2.09 8.33 -8.76
CA LEU A 188 1.98 8.97 -10.07
C LEU A 188 3.31 9.53 -10.57
N ILE A 189 4.08 10.20 -9.71
CA ILE A 189 5.26 10.95 -10.14
C ILE A 189 6.52 10.07 -10.18
N ILE A 190 6.62 9.07 -9.30
CA ILE A 190 7.82 8.21 -9.24
C ILE A 190 7.57 6.91 -10.02
N ILE A 191 6.56 6.12 -9.63
CA ILE A 191 6.38 4.76 -10.14
C ILE A 191 5.97 4.74 -11.61
N LEU A 192 4.98 5.54 -12.02
CA LEU A 192 4.46 5.49 -13.38
C LEU A 192 5.44 5.99 -14.44
N PRO A 193 6.14 7.15 -14.29
CA PRO A 193 7.14 7.56 -15.26
C PRO A 193 8.31 6.58 -15.34
N LEU A 194 8.77 6.05 -14.20
CA LEU A 194 9.86 5.08 -14.17
C LEU A 194 9.46 3.80 -14.91
N ALA A 195 8.26 3.28 -14.67
CA ALA A 195 7.72 2.12 -15.37
C ALA A 195 7.56 2.38 -16.88
N GLY A 196 7.11 3.58 -17.26
CA GLY A 196 7.00 3.99 -18.66
C GLY A 196 8.35 4.03 -19.38
N ILE A 197 9.36 4.63 -18.74
CA ILE A 197 10.73 4.67 -19.27
C ILE A 197 11.29 3.26 -19.42
N PHE A 198 11.17 2.42 -18.39
CA PHE A 198 11.61 1.01 -18.46
C PHE A 198 10.90 0.24 -19.56
N SER A 199 9.59 0.40 -19.69
CA SER A 199 8.80 -0.22 -20.77
C SER A 199 9.26 0.21 -22.15
N PHE A 200 9.61 1.48 -22.33
CA PHE A 200 10.13 2.00 -23.59
C PHE A 200 11.48 1.36 -23.95
N PHE A 201 12.41 1.24 -22.99
CA PHE A 201 13.69 0.56 -23.21
C PHE A 201 13.53 -0.93 -23.53
N VAL A 202 12.64 -1.63 -22.81
CA VAL A 202 12.37 -3.05 -23.04
C VAL A 202 11.72 -3.28 -24.41
N ARG A 203 10.77 -2.41 -24.82
CA ARG A 203 10.17 -2.47 -26.17
C ARG A 203 11.21 -2.26 -27.26
N GLY A 204 12.12 -1.31 -27.08
CA GLY A 204 13.21 -1.08 -28.03
C GLY A 204 14.13 -2.30 -28.16
N GLY A 205 14.40 -3.01 -27.06
CA GLY A 205 15.17 -4.26 -27.06
C GLY A 205 14.43 -5.43 -27.72
N HIS A 206 13.12 -5.58 -27.46
CA HIS A 206 12.31 -6.64 -28.07
C HIS A 206 12.11 -6.47 -29.58
N ILE A 207 12.00 -5.25 -30.09
CA ILE A 207 11.94 -5.01 -31.55
C ILE A 207 13.21 -5.50 -32.20
N GLY A 208 14.37 -5.28 -31.57
CA GLY A 208 15.65 -5.80 -32.08
C GLY A 208 15.74 -7.33 -32.07
N VAL A 209 15.16 -7.99 -31.08
CA VAL A 209 15.14 -9.46 -30.98
C VAL A 209 14.13 -10.08 -31.95
N SER A 210 12.93 -9.50 -32.10
CA SER A 210 11.93 -9.97 -33.06
C SER A 210 12.42 -9.84 -34.51
N LEU A 211 13.05 -8.72 -34.87
CA LEU A 211 13.66 -8.55 -36.19
C LEU A 211 14.80 -9.57 -36.44
N LYS A 212 15.57 -9.90 -35.39
CA LYS A 212 16.64 -10.90 -35.52
C LYS A 212 16.10 -12.32 -35.71
N MET A 213 14.93 -12.63 -35.15
CA MET A 213 14.28 -13.93 -35.33
C MET A 213 13.59 -14.05 -36.68
N GLU A 214 13.06 -12.96 -37.23
CA GLU A 214 12.38 -12.94 -38.55
C GLU A 214 13.37 -13.01 -39.71
N TYR A 215 14.63 -12.60 -39.53
CA TYR A 215 15.69 -12.74 -40.52
C TYR A 215 16.54 -14.02 -40.37
N SER A 216 16.19 -14.91 -39.45
CA SER A 216 16.89 -16.19 -39.18
C SER A 216 16.11 -17.42 -39.66
N LEU A 217 15.03 -17.24 -40.41
CA LEU A 217 14.28 -18.25 -41.17
C LEU A 217 14.48 -18.06 -42.68
#